data_478bf69f1b8f9c59a6b182d0cb069610
#
_entry.id   478bf69f1b8f9c59a6b182d0cb069610
#
_cell.length_a   1.000
_cell.length_b   1.000
_cell.length_c   1.000
_cell.angle_alpha   90.00
_cell.angle_beta   90.00
_cell.angle_gamma   90.00
#
_symmetry.space_group_name_H-M   'P 1'
#
loop_
_entity.id
_entity.type
_entity.pdbx_description
1 polymer ?
#
loop_
_entity_poly.entity_id
_entity_poly.type
_entity_poly.pdbx_seq_one_letter_code
_entity_poly.pdbx_strand_id
1 'polypeptide(L)'
;GNIGSDTIMSYTVIGDNVAAFINNDPAFAATASNSTGTITLTWGSYGVRGNSGIIWQEAAVPATSVSVALGGAGAATTSGGQYFAGGAGTETIATILTTTFGEEYYTVCSSVRDATNLALLETQIDTKLGPLEGRLECAVTGLVGTLAASGSIAQSTLNDASFQCPWMEEAETPGEEIAAGIAAYRHLLESASNAMDPNQRYDDVLLDWVQPQEAPSKRPSRATMVSALNYGLTPLATRNGRVYMVRAVTSRTL
;
A
#
# COMPACT_ATOMS: atom_id res chain seq x y z
N GLY A 1 -29.17 -33.22 -41.32
CA GLY A 1 -28.40 -32.97 -40.13
C GLY A 1 -28.91 -31.71 -39.45
N ASN A 2 -29.58 -31.83 -38.29
CA ASN A 2 -29.95 -30.72 -37.46
C ASN A 2 -28.66 -30.06 -36.97
N ILE A 3 -28.38 -28.86 -37.41
CA ILE A 3 -27.40 -27.99 -36.80
C ILE A 3 -28.02 -27.64 -35.47
N GLY A 4 -27.40 -28.14 -34.38
CA GLY A 4 -27.88 -27.83 -33.02
C GLY A 4 -27.95 -26.33 -32.84
N SER A 5 -29.08 -25.88 -32.28
CA SER A 5 -29.27 -24.50 -31.84
C SER A 5 -28.06 -24.14 -30.97
N ASP A 6 -27.25 -23.18 -31.41
CA ASP A 6 -26.26 -22.52 -30.56
C ASP A 6 -26.99 -22.01 -29.33
N THR A 7 -26.77 -22.64 -28.21
CA THR A 7 -27.34 -22.19 -26.95
C THR A 7 -26.65 -20.89 -26.63
N ILE A 8 -27.31 -19.78 -26.94
CA ILE A 8 -26.84 -18.45 -26.51
C ILE A 8 -26.76 -18.50 -24.99
N MET A 9 -25.53 -18.54 -24.44
CA MET A 9 -25.34 -18.46 -23.00
C MET A 9 -25.94 -17.15 -22.49
N SER A 10 -26.81 -17.23 -21.52
CA SER A 10 -27.35 -16.03 -20.90
C SER A 10 -26.23 -15.29 -20.17
N TYR A 11 -26.32 -13.97 -20.07
CA TYR A 11 -25.36 -13.16 -19.30
C TYR A 11 -25.18 -13.67 -17.87
N THR A 12 -26.23 -14.25 -17.30
CA THR A 12 -26.18 -14.86 -15.96
C THR A 12 -25.23 -16.06 -15.93
N VAL A 13 -25.35 -16.98 -16.90
CA VAL A 13 -24.47 -18.16 -16.96
C VAL A 13 -23.01 -17.77 -17.21
N ILE A 14 -22.77 -16.78 -18.06
CA ILE A 14 -21.41 -16.27 -18.29
C ILE A 14 -20.87 -15.64 -17.00
N GLY A 15 -21.67 -14.81 -16.33
CA GLY A 15 -21.29 -14.18 -15.08
C GLY A 15 -21.03 -15.17 -13.96
N ASP A 16 -21.83 -16.24 -13.85
CA ASP A 16 -21.61 -17.31 -12.85
C ASP A 16 -20.30 -18.05 -13.08
N ASN A 17 -19.99 -18.35 -14.36
CA ASN A 17 -18.72 -19.02 -14.70
C ASN A 17 -17.51 -18.12 -14.39
N VAL A 18 -17.59 -16.83 -14.69
CA VAL A 18 -16.52 -15.88 -14.39
C VAL A 18 -16.35 -15.71 -12.87
N ALA A 19 -17.45 -15.56 -12.13
CA ALA A 19 -17.40 -15.48 -10.68
C ALA A 19 -16.80 -16.74 -10.05
N ALA A 20 -17.19 -17.92 -10.54
CA ALA A 20 -16.62 -19.19 -10.11
C ALA A 20 -15.12 -19.29 -10.41
N PHE A 21 -14.69 -18.84 -11.60
CA PHE A 21 -13.28 -18.82 -11.97
C PHE A 21 -12.45 -17.95 -11.01
N ILE A 22 -12.92 -16.74 -10.72
CA ILE A 22 -12.27 -15.82 -9.79
C ILE A 22 -12.20 -16.41 -8.39
N ASN A 23 -13.31 -16.98 -7.90
CA ASN A 23 -13.36 -17.55 -6.54
C ASN A 23 -12.52 -18.83 -6.36
N ASN A 24 -12.19 -19.51 -7.46
CA ASN A 24 -11.35 -20.71 -7.42
C ASN A 24 -9.85 -20.40 -7.52
N ASP A 25 -9.48 -19.16 -7.77
CA ASP A 25 -8.08 -18.74 -7.80
C ASP A 25 -7.62 -18.31 -6.38
N PRO A 26 -6.81 -19.12 -5.67
CA PRO A 26 -6.36 -18.78 -4.33
C PRO A 26 -5.37 -17.60 -4.29
N ALA A 27 -4.81 -17.21 -5.45
CA ALA A 27 -3.91 -16.06 -5.54
C ALA A 27 -4.67 -14.73 -5.64
N PHE A 28 -5.99 -14.80 -5.94
CA PHE A 28 -6.80 -13.60 -6.07
C PHE A 28 -7.45 -13.23 -4.73
N ALA A 29 -7.04 -12.11 -4.16
CA ALA A 29 -7.47 -11.69 -2.83
C ALA A 29 -8.90 -11.14 -2.73
N ALA A 30 -9.71 -11.26 -3.78
CA ALA A 30 -11.10 -10.82 -3.80
C ALA A 30 -12.04 -11.97 -4.09
N THR A 31 -13.27 -11.88 -3.60
CA THR A 31 -14.37 -12.78 -3.96
C THR A 31 -15.29 -12.12 -4.99
N ALA A 32 -15.85 -12.92 -5.87
CA ALA A 32 -16.76 -12.48 -6.91
C ALA A 32 -18.18 -13.01 -6.68
N SER A 33 -19.18 -12.18 -6.91
CA SER A 33 -20.58 -12.58 -7.00
C SER A 33 -21.20 -12.04 -8.28
N ASN A 34 -22.09 -12.82 -8.89
CA ASN A 34 -22.81 -12.43 -10.10
C ASN A 34 -24.26 -12.07 -9.78
N SER A 35 -24.73 -10.97 -10.35
CA SER A 35 -26.14 -10.63 -10.38
C SER A 35 -26.51 -10.18 -11.78
N THR A 36 -27.26 -11.00 -12.50
CA THR A 36 -27.77 -10.72 -13.84
C THR A 36 -26.71 -10.25 -14.86
N GLY A 37 -25.50 -10.83 -14.79
CA GLY A 37 -24.38 -10.47 -15.67
C GLY A 37 -23.47 -9.35 -15.14
N THR A 38 -23.83 -8.74 -14.01
CA THR A 38 -22.96 -7.81 -13.30
C THR A 38 -22.16 -8.56 -12.26
N ILE A 39 -20.84 -8.53 -12.38
CA ILE A 39 -19.93 -9.17 -11.42
C ILE A 39 -19.50 -8.12 -10.40
N THR A 40 -19.81 -8.38 -9.13
CA THR A 40 -19.35 -7.57 -8.01
C THR A 40 -18.14 -8.25 -7.39
N LEU A 41 -17.03 -7.53 -7.30
CA LEU A 41 -15.83 -7.97 -6.63
C LEU A 41 -15.80 -7.39 -5.22
N THR A 42 -15.58 -8.25 -4.23
CA THR A 42 -15.44 -7.86 -2.83
C THR A 42 -14.02 -8.18 -2.36
N TRP A 43 -13.28 -7.15 -2.00
CA TRP A 43 -11.92 -7.31 -1.50
C TRP A 43 -11.90 -7.98 -0.12
N GLY A 44 -10.95 -8.89 0.10
CA GLY A 44 -10.88 -9.67 1.33
C GLY A 44 -10.47 -8.90 2.60
N SER A 45 -9.98 -7.65 2.45
CA SER A 45 -9.64 -6.80 3.60
C SER A 45 -10.83 -5.96 4.03
N TYR A 46 -11.13 -5.96 5.32
CA TYR A 46 -12.24 -5.22 5.91
C TYR A 46 -11.88 -3.76 6.20
N GLY A 47 -12.93 -2.94 6.41
CA GLY A 47 -12.79 -1.55 6.80
C GLY A 47 -12.26 -0.64 5.70
N VAL A 48 -11.85 0.56 6.09
CA VAL A 48 -11.28 1.59 5.18
C VAL A 48 -10.02 1.09 4.46
N ARG A 49 -9.30 0.16 5.07
CA ARG A 49 -8.12 -0.48 4.49
C ARG A 49 -8.42 -1.23 3.20
N GLY A 50 -9.60 -1.85 3.09
CA GLY A 50 -10.06 -2.50 1.87
C GLY A 50 -10.15 -1.57 0.66
N ASN A 51 -10.34 -0.27 0.88
CA ASN A 51 -10.41 0.73 -0.19
C ASN A 51 -9.08 1.01 -0.89
N SER A 52 -7.97 0.53 -0.35
CA SER A 52 -6.63 0.69 -0.97
C SER A 52 -6.31 -0.39 -2.01
N GLY A 53 -7.12 -1.44 -2.11
CA GLY A 53 -6.99 -2.43 -3.16
C GLY A 53 -7.28 -1.82 -4.53
N ILE A 54 -6.51 -2.18 -5.55
CA ILE A 54 -6.67 -1.71 -6.93
C ILE A 54 -6.94 -2.91 -7.80
N ILE A 55 -7.91 -2.79 -8.70
CA ILE A 55 -8.13 -3.72 -9.80
C ILE A 55 -7.71 -3.06 -11.11
N TRP A 56 -6.99 -3.79 -11.93
CA TRP A 56 -6.57 -3.37 -13.24
C TRP A 56 -7.31 -4.16 -14.31
N GLN A 57 -7.67 -3.50 -15.38
CA GLN A 57 -8.15 -4.14 -16.59
C GLN A 57 -7.00 -4.12 -17.60
N GLU A 58 -6.54 -5.30 -17.99
CA GLU A 58 -5.58 -5.40 -19.07
C GLU A 58 -6.23 -4.96 -20.39
N ALA A 59 -5.52 -4.13 -21.15
CA ALA A 59 -6.08 -3.53 -22.34
C ALA A 59 -6.44 -4.58 -23.38
N ALA A 60 -7.69 -4.51 -23.80
CA ALA A 60 -8.24 -5.11 -25.03
C ALA A 60 -8.19 -6.63 -25.16
N VAL A 61 -9.12 -7.31 -24.58
CA VAL A 61 -9.68 -8.47 -25.25
C VAL A 61 -10.31 -7.95 -26.55
N PRO A 62 -9.95 -8.45 -27.74
CA PRO A 62 -10.57 -8.02 -28.97
C PRO A 62 -12.06 -8.33 -28.88
N ALA A 63 -12.87 -7.31 -28.71
CA ALA A 63 -14.27 -7.41 -28.47
C ALA A 63 -14.97 -7.83 -29.75
N THR A 64 -15.51 -9.02 -29.78
CA THR A 64 -16.54 -9.36 -30.75
C THR A 64 -17.93 -9.42 -30.12
N SER A 65 -18.08 -9.54 -28.80
CA SER A 65 -19.40 -9.62 -28.17
C SER A 65 -19.48 -9.35 -26.67
N VAL A 66 -18.36 -9.18 -25.97
CA VAL A 66 -18.37 -8.89 -24.53
C VAL A 66 -17.53 -7.65 -24.27
N SER A 67 -18.13 -6.61 -23.70
CA SER A 67 -17.40 -5.47 -23.21
C SER A 67 -17.26 -5.59 -21.68
N VAL A 68 -16.05 -5.44 -21.20
CA VAL A 68 -15.77 -5.34 -19.76
C VAL A 68 -15.43 -3.89 -19.46
N ALA A 69 -16.12 -3.32 -18.49
CA ALA A 69 -15.82 -1.99 -17.99
C ALA A 69 -15.69 -2.06 -16.47
N LEU A 70 -14.63 -1.51 -15.93
CA LEU A 70 -14.53 -1.29 -14.50
C LEU A 70 -15.51 -0.18 -14.11
N GLY A 71 -16.27 -0.42 -13.06
CA GLY A 71 -17.25 0.52 -12.54
C GLY A 71 -17.38 0.38 -11.03
N GLY A 72 -17.94 1.37 -10.39
CA GLY A 72 -18.15 1.38 -8.94
C GLY A 72 -17.90 2.76 -8.34
N ALA A 73 -18.02 2.86 -7.02
CA ALA A 73 -17.83 4.11 -6.29
C ALA A 73 -16.33 4.42 -6.00
N GLY A 74 -15.43 3.52 -6.30
CA GLY A 74 -13.98 3.72 -6.11
C GLY A 74 -13.41 4.75 -7.08
N ALA A 75 -12.39 5.48 -6.65
CA ALA A 75 -11.68 6.41 -7.51
C ALA A 75 -10.98 5.65 -8.66
N ALA A 76 -11.18 6.13 -9.90
CA ALA A 76 -10.42 5.62 -11.03
C ALA A 76 -8.96 6.07 -10.92
N THR A 77 -8.03 5.16 -11.22
CA THR A 77 -6.63 5.53 -11.40
C THR A 77 -6.46 6.12 -12.80
N THR A 78 -5.47 6.97 -12.95
CA THR A 78 -5.18 7.56 -14.27
C THR A 78 -4.54 6.56 -15.25
N SER A 79 -4.15 5.38 -14.79
CA SER A 79 -3.59 4.28 -15.62
C SER A 79 -4.62 3.24 -16.04
N GLY A 80 -5.91 3.46 -15.75
CA GLY A 80 -6.99 2.54 -16.15
C GLY A 80 -7.40 1.51 -15.10
N GLY A 81 -6.83 1.56 -13.91
CA GLY A 81 -7.29 0.77 -12.77
C GLY A 81 -8.39 1.47 -11.99
N GLN A 82 -9.00 0.77 -11.05
CA GLN A 82 -9.99 1.32 -10.14
C GLN A 82 -9.76 0.81 -8.72
N TYR A 83 -9.85 1.72 -7.76
CA TYR A 83 -9.81 1.37 -6.36
C TYR A 83 -11.12 0.72 -5.91
N PHE A 84 -11.02 -0.20 -4.96
CA PHE A 84 -12.19 -0.65 -4.23
C PHE A 84 -12.75 0.48 -3.38
N ALA A 85 -14.05 0.43 -3.11
CA ALA A 85 -14.75 1.43 -2.29
C ALA A 85 -15.80 0.77 -1.39
N GLY A 86 -16.36 1.54 -0.45
CA GLY A 86 -17.42 1.09 0.44
C GLY A 86 -16.91 0.36 1.68
N GLY A 87 -15.60 0.16 1.83
CA GLY A 87 -15.03 -0.25 3.10
C GLY A 87 -15.29 0.81 4.16
N ALA A 88 -16.03 0.46 5.20
CA ALA A 88 -16.39 1.33 6.31
C ALA A 88 -15.94 0.71 7.64
N GLY A 89 -15.72 1.56 8.63
CA GLY A 89 -15.21 1.17 9.94
C GLY A 89 -13.69 1.22 9.99
N THR A 90 -13.21 1.79 11.08
CA THR A 90 -11.78 1.86 11.38
C THR A 90 -11.47 0.75 12.37
N GLU A 91 -10.65 -0.21 11.98
CA GLU A 91 -10.09 -1.16 12.94
C GLU A 91 -9.27 -0.35 13.96
N THR A 92 -9.45 -0.62 15.25
CA THR A 92 -8.62 0.02 16.27
C THR A 92 -7.48 -0.90 16.66
N ILE A 93 -6.25 -0.40 16.59
CA ILE A 93 -5.07 -1.13 17.05
C ILE A 93 -4.80 -0.96 18.55
N ALA A 94 -5.62 -0.17 19.25
CA ALA A 94 -5.42 0.13 20.67
C ALA A 94 -5.20 -1.11 21.55
N THR A 95 -6.02 -2.15 21.36
CA THR A 95 -5.88 -3.40 22.12
C THR A 95 -4.62 -4.17 21.74
N ILE A 96 -4.25 -4.17 20.46
CA ILE A 96 -3.03 -4.82 19.97
C ILE A 96 -1.80 -4.13 20.57
N LEU A 97 -1.79 -2.79 20.55
CA LEU A 97 -0.68 -2.00 21.10
C LEU A 97 -0.44 -2.31 22.58
N THR A 98 -1.49 -2.39 23.40
CA THR A 98 -1.34 -2.70 24.82
C THR A 98 -0.79 -4.10 25.09
N THR A 99 -1.10 -5.06 24.22
CA THR A 99 -0.65 -6.44 24.36
C THR A 99 0.75 -6.65 23.79
N THR A 100 1.03 -6.06 22.63
CA THR A 100 2.26 -6.31 21.87
C THR A 100 3.44 -5.52 22.41
N PHE A 101 3.23 -4.26 22.81
CA PHE A 101 4.30 -3.38 23.31
C PHE A 101 4.75 -3.66 24.74
N GLY A 102 4.32 -4.78 25.35
CA GLY A 102 4.95 -5.33 26.55
C GLY A 102 6.37 -5.85 26.28
N GLU A 103 6.64 -6.28 25.06
CA GLU A 103 7.93 -6.77 24.60
C GLU A 103 8.81 -5.62 24.05
N GLU A 104 10.11 -5.89 23.92
CA GLU A 104 11.04 -4.94 23.33
C GLU A 104 11.15 -5.15 21.82
N TYR A 105 10.75 -4.16 21.04
CA TYR A 105 10.93 -4.14 19.59
C TYR A 105 11.85 -2.97 19.22
N TYR A 106 12.77 -3.22 18.32
CA TYR A 106 13.64 -2.19 17.78
C TYR A 106 13.00 -1.47 16.58
N THR A 107 12.31 -2.22 15.75
CA THR A 107 11.62 -1.67 14.58
C THR A 107 10.22 -2.26 14.49
N VAL A 108 9.23 -1.39 14.38
CA VAL A 108 7.82 -1.73 14.21
C VAL A 108 7.41 -1.39 12.78
N CYS A 109 6.89 -2.38 12.06
CA CYS A 109 6.29 -2.16 10.75
C CYS A 109 4.77 -2.08 10.90
N SER A 110 4.19 -0.95 10.50
CA SER A 110 2.75 -0.74 10.58
C SER A 110 2.06 -1.02 9.25
N SER A 111 1.01 -1.83 9.29
CA SER A 111 0.09 -2.03 8.18
C SER A 111 -1.07 -1.03 8.17
N VAL A 112 -1.27 -0.29 9.26
CA VAL A 112 -2.30 0.76 9.33
C VAL A 112 -1.79 2.05 8.70
N ARG A 113 -2.69 2.77 8.04
CA ARG A 113 -2.38 4.00 7.29
C ARG A 113 -3.35 5.14 7.60
N ASP A 114 -4.35 4.88 8.40
CA ASP A 114 -5.28 5.92 8.82
C ASP A 114 -4.69 6.75 9.96
N ALA A 115 -5.01 8.04 9.95
CA ALA A 115 -4.46 9.00 10.90
C ALA A 115 -4.76 8.64 12.36
N THR A 116 -5.93 8.06 12.63
CA THR A 116 -6.33 7.71 14.00
C THR A 116 -5.45 6.63 14.61
N ASN A 117 -5.26 5.53 13.89
CA ASN A 117 -4.43 4.43 14.36
C ASN A 117 -2.93 4.77 14.35
N LEU A 118 -2.48 5.56 13.37
CA LEU A 118 -1.10 6.03 13.36
C LEU A 118 -0.79 6.95 14.54
N ALA A 119 -1.72 7.81 14.95
CA ALA A 119 -1.57 8.63 16.16
C ALA A 119 -1.52 7.78 17.44
N LEU A 120 -2.30 6.68 17.50
CA LEU A 120 -2.20 5.73 18.62
C LEU A 120 -0.84 5.04 18.66
N LEU A 121 -0.33 4.63 17.52
CA LEU A 121 0.99 4.00 17.41
C LEU A 121 2.10 4.98 17.80
N GLU A 122 2.03 6.23 17.33
CA GLU A 122 2.96 7.30 17.67
C GLU A 122 2.99 7.55 19.18
N THR A 123 1.82 7.75 19.79
CA THR A 123 1.71 7.93 21.26
C THR A 123 2.34 6.76 22.03
N GLN A 124 2.18 5.53 21.53
CA GLN A 124 2.75 4.34 22.17
C GLN A 124 4.28 4.31 22.04
N ILE A 125 4.82 4.63 20.87
CA ILE A 125 6.27 4.70 20.64
C ILE A 125 6.90 5.81 21.49
N ASP A 126 6.28 6.99 21.54
CA ASP A 126 6.74 8.09 22.37
C ASP A 126 6.79 7.73 23.86
N THR A 127 5.80 6.95 24.33
CA THR A 127 5.79 6.43 25.69
C THR A 127 7.00 5.53 25.95
N LYS A 128 7.37 4.69 24.97
CA LYS A 128 8.52 3.79 25.08
C LYS A 128 9.86 4.50 24.96
N LEU A 129 9.93 5.54 24.13
CA LEU A 129 11.09 6.43 24.02
C LEU A 129 11.27 7.32 25.26
N GLY A 130 10.23 7.44 26.07
CA GLY A 130 10.24 8.28 27.25
C GLY A 130 11.33 7.93 28.26
N PRO A 131 11.72 8.88 29.15
CA PRO A 131 12.85 8.72 30.05
C PRO A 131 12.68 7.61 31.10
N LEU A 132 11.46 7.11 31.31
CA LEU A 132 11.19 6.02 32.23
C LEU A 132 11.50 4.64 31.62
N GLU A 133 11.22 4.46 30.33
CA GLU A 133 11.47 3.19 29.64
C GLU A 133 12.77 3.20 28.84
N GLY A 134 13.11 4.32 28.19
CA GLY A 134 14.36 4.55 27.51
C GLY A 134 14.65 3.60 26.34
N ARG A 135 13.60 3.02 25.72
CA ARG A 135 13.71 2.06 24.62
C ARG A 135 13.82 2.79 23.30
N LEU A 136 14.77 2.39 22.47
CA LEU A 136 14.94 2.94 21.12
C LEU A 136 14.04 2.15 20.16
N GLU A 137 12.84 2.64 19.94
CA GLU A 137 11.92 2.06 18.97
C GLU A 137 11.74 3.00 17.77
N CYS A 138 11.60 2.43 16.60
CA CYS A 138 11.25 3.19 15.40
C CYS A 138 10.15 2.49 14.62
N ALA A 139 9.32 3.26 13.95
CA ALA A 139 8.25 2.74 13.13
C ALA A 139 8.44 3.06 11.65
N VAL A 140 8.03 2.12 10.81
CA VAL A 140 7.99 2.30 9.35
C VAL A 140 6.55 2.09 8.88
N THR A 141 5.99 3.07 8.19
CA THR A 141 4.66 2.97 7.58
C THR A 141 4.70 3.40 6.11
N GLY A 142 4.32 2.50 5.21
CA GLY A 142 4.31 2.77 3.77
C GLY A 142 3.06 3.51 3.32
N LEU A 143 3.22 4.65 2.67
CA LEU A 143 2.14 5.50 2.19
C LEU A 143 2.10 5.47 0.65
N VAL A 144 0.98 5.04 0.08
CA VAL A 144 0.79 4.88 -1.38
C VAL A 144 -0.25 5.83 -1.97
N GLY A 145 -0.69 6.80 -1.19
CA GLY A 145 -1.66 7.82 -1.61
C GLY A 145 -1.02 9.00 -2.34
N THR A 146 -1.85 10.00 -2.67
CA THR A 146 -1.37 11.25 -3.25
C THR A 146 -0.39 11.96 -2.32
N LEU A 147 0.49 12.79 -2.89
CA LEU A 147 1.45 13.55 -2.10
C LEU A 147 0.78 14.38 -0.99
N ALA A 148 -0.36 15.01 -1.30
CA ALA A 148 -1.08 15.83 -0.33
C ALA A 148 -1.63 15.00 0.85
N ALA A 149 -2.26 13.85 0.57
CA ALA A 149 -2.82 12.97 1.61
C ALA A 149 -1.71 12.35 2.46
N SER A 150 -0.68 11.81 1.83
CA SER A 150 0.45 11.18 2.52
C SER A 150 1.28 12.21 3.31
N GLY A 151 1.48 13.41 2.74
CA GLY A 151 2.16 14.51 3.40
C GLY A 151 1.41 15.00 4.63
N SER A 152 0.07 15.08 4.57
CA SER A 152 -0.75 15.43 5.74
C SER A 152 -0.57 14.41 6.88
N ILE A 153 -0.53 13.11 6.58
CA ILE A 153 -0.28 12.08 7.59
C ILE A 153 1.11 12.26 8.21
N ALA A 154 2.14 12.37 7.39
CA ALA A 154 3.51 12.48 7.88
C ALA A 154 3.75 13.75 8.70
N GLN A 155 3.25 14.90 8.23
CA GLN A 155 3.52 16.20 8.83
C GLN A 155 2.57 16.55 9.99
N SER A 156 1.28 16.20 9.87
CA SER A 156 0.25 16.65 10.81
C SER A 156 -0.13 15.59 11.83
N THR A 157 -0.01 14.30 11.49
CA THR A 157 -0.39 13.22 12.40
C THR A 157 0.83 12.66 13.11
N LEU A 158 1.91 12.42 12.39
CA LEU A 158 3.10 11.79 12.96
C LEU A 158 4.13 12.83 13.43
N ASN A 159 4.60 13.68 12.55
CA ASN A 159 5.63 14.71 12.80
C ASN A 159 6.73 14.30 13.81
N ASP A 160 7.19 13.09 13.72
CA ASP A 160 8.02 12.44 14.73
C ASP A 160 9.33 11.90 14.14
N ALA A 161 10.41 11.96 14.93
CA ALA A 161 11.73 11.49 14.53
C ALA A 161 11.85 9.96 14.52
N SER A 162 10.97 9.25 15.21
CA SER A 162 10.92 7.78 15.27
C SER A 162 10.19 7.15 14.10
N PHE A 163 9.46 7.94 13.30
CA PHE A 163 8.70 7.45 12.15
C PHE A 163 9.41 7.69 10.83
N GLN A 164 9.49 6.64 10.03
CA GLN A 164 9.88 6.71 8.62
C GLN A 164 8.67 6.38 7.75
N CYS A 165 8.34 7.26 6.81
CA CYS A 165 7.19 7.16 5.92
C CYS A 165 7.64 6.99 4.45
N PRO A 166 8.00 5.77 4.01
CA PRO A 166 8.22 5.53 2.58
C PRO A 166 6.97 5.88 1.78
N TRP A 167 7.17 6.63 0.69
CA TRP A 167 6.07 7.11 -0.13
C TRP A 167 6.30 6.86 -1.62
N MET A 168 5.29 6.32 -2.26
CA MET A 168 5.21 6.14 -3.70
C MET A 168 3.75 6.29 -4.14
N GLU A 169 3.47 7.31 -4.95
CA GLU A 169 2.12 7.54 -5.47
C GLU A 169 1.72 6.41 -6.44
N GLU A 170 0.51 5.89 -6.28
CA GLU A 170 -0.02 4.79 -7.09
C GLU A 170 0.95 3.60 -7.20
N ALA A 171 1.57 3.21 -6.09
CA ALA A 171 2.40 2.01 -6.05
C ALA A 171 1.57 0.75 -6.30
N GLU A 172 2.08 -0.15 -7.14
CA GLU A 172 1.48 -1.48 -7.34
C GLU A 172 1.75 -2.38 -6.13
N THR A 173 2.92 -2.22 -5.52
CA THR A 173 3.26 -2.92 -4.27
C THR A 173 2.50 -2.28 -3.11
N PRO A 174 1.78 -3.07 -2.30
CA PRO A 174 1.10 -2.56 -1.11
C PRO A 174 2.05 -1.83 -0.16
N GLY A 175 1.57 -0.74 0.45
CA GLY A 175 2.41 0.07 1.34
C GLY A 175 2.93 -0.69 2.56
N GLU A 176 2.20 -1.67 3.06
CA GLU A 176 2.66 -2.56 4.13
C GLU A 176 3.84 -3.43 3.72
N GLU A 177 3.88 -3.90 2.48
CA GLU A 177 5.02 -4.67 1.96
C GLU A 177 6.23 -3.78 1.76
N ILE A 178 6.03 -2.55 1.27
CA ILE A 178 7.08 -1.54 1.17
C ILE A 178 7.67 -1.25 2.55
N ALA A 179 6.80 -1.04 3.55
CA ALA A 179 7.23 -0.77 4.92
C ALA A 179 7.99 -1.95 5.53
N ALA A 180 7.47 -3.17 5.38
CA ALA A 180 8.09 -4.38 5.91
C ALA A 180 9.48 -4.62 5.30
N GLY A 181 9.60 -4.46 3.98
CA GLY A 181 10.89 -4.62 3.30
C GLY A 181 11.92 -3.57 3.74
N ILE A 182 11.51 -2.31 3.91
CA ILE A 182 12.41 -1.25 4.40
C ILE A 182 12.79 -1.48 5.86
N ALA A 183 11.86 -1.90 6.71
CA ALA A 183 12.15 -2.25 8.10
C ALA A 183 13.15 -3.40 8.19
N ALA A 184 12.96 -4.45 7.39
CA ALA A 184 13.89 -5.58 7.30
C ALA A 184 15.28 -5.16 6.78
N TYR A 185 15.32 -4.30 5.76
CA TYR A 185 16.57 -3.76 5.22
C TYR A 185 17.33 -2.94 6.27
N ARG A 186 16.64 -2.08 7.01
CA ARG A 186 17.25 -1.35 8.14
C ARG A 186 17.82 -2.30 9.16
N HIS A 187 17.05 -3.29 9.60
CA HIS A 187 17.51 -4.26 10.57
C HIS A 187 18.75 -5.03 10.07
N LEU A 188 18.77 -5.41 8.80
CA LEU A 188 19.93 -6.05 8.17
C LEU A 188 21.18 -5.16 8.25
N LEU A 189 21.05 -3.88 7.94
CA LEU A 189 22.17 -2.93 7.99
C LEU A 189 22.64 -2.66 9.42
N GLU A 190 21.73 -2.57 10.37
CA GLU A 190 22.02 -2.26 11.76
C GLU A 190 22.51 -3.48 12.55
N SER A 191 22.08 -4.70 12.17
CA SER A 191 22.48 -5.95 12.83
C SER A 191 23.72 -6.63 12.23
N ALA A 192 24.08 -6.28 11.00
CA ALA A 192 25.25 -6.84 10.35
C ALA A 192 26.56 -6.36 11.04
N SER A 193 27.66 -7.06 10.75
CA SER A 193 29.00 -6.67 11.23
C SER A 193 29.42 -5.25 10.84
N ASN A 194 28.64 -4.59 10.00
CA ASN A 194 28.76 -3.20 9.57
C ASN A 194 28.01 -2.20 10.48
N ALA A 195 27.34 -2.65 11.53
CA ALA A 195 26.61 -1.78 12.48
C ALA A 195 27.50 -0.68 13.12
N MET A 196 28.79 -0.82 12.98
CA MET A 196 29.78 0.16 13.43
C MET A 196 30.16 1.20 12.37
N ASP A 197 29.61 1.15 11.15
CA ASP A 197 29.88 2.17 10.14
C ASP A 197 28.92 3.35 10.30
N PRO A 198 29.35 4.47 10.91
CA PRO A 198 28.53 5.67 11.06
C PRO A 198 28.22 6.35 9.73
N ASN A 199 28.84 5.91 8.63
CA ASN A 199 28.64 6.45 7.29
C ASN A 199 27.64 5.62 6.46
N GLN A 200 26.96 4.65 7.04
CA GLN A 200 25.89 3.95 6.31
C GLN A 200 24.85 4.94 5.78
N ARG A 201 24.71 4.92 4.48
CA ARG A 201 23.75 5.79 3.79
C ARG A 201 22.52 4.99 3.45
N TYR A 202 21.38 5.52 3.84
CA TYR A 202 20.06 5.04 3.40
C TYR A 202 19.55 5.78 2.14
N ASP A 203 20.47 6.40 1.41
CA ASP A 203 20.17 7.14 0.20
C ASP A 203 20.51 6.29 -1.03
N ASP A 204 19.67 6.38 -2.04
CA ASP A 204 19.83 5.70 -3.34
C ASP A 204 19.83 4.16 -3.24
N VAL A 205 19.11 3.63 -2.25
CA VAL A 205 19.00 2.19 -2.00
C VAL A 205 18.06 1.55 -2.99
N LEU A 206 18.53 0.49 -3.67
CA LEU A 206 17.72 -0.31 -4.57
C LEU A 206 16.74 -1.19 -3.79
N LEU A 207 15.47 -1.14 -4.18
CA LEU A 207 14.38 -1.92 -3.60
C LEU A 207 13.85 -2.91 -4.64
N ASP A 208 14.52 -4.07 -4.76
CA ASP A 208 14.22 -5.05 -5.81
C ASP A 208 12.84 -5.72 -5.65
N TRP A 209 12.25 -5.66 -4.47
CA TRP A 209 10.93 -6.24 -4.17
C TRP A 209 9.78 -5.28 -4.45
N VAL A 210 10.05 -4.00 -4.69
CA VAL A 210 9.02 -3.00 -5.00
C VAL A 210 8.83 -2.93 -6.50
N GLN A 211 7.59 -3.11 -6.95
CA GLN A 211 7.24 -3.01 -8.36
C GLN A 211 7.32 -1.55 -8.83
N PRO A 212 7.92 -1.29 -9.98
CA PRO A 212 7.95 0.06 -10.55
C PRO A 212 6.56 0.48 -10.99
N GLN A 213 6.26 1.77 -10.87
CA GLN A 213 5.02 2.33 -11.40
C GLN A 213 4.91 2.05 -12.90
N GLU A 214 3.77 1.53 -13.34
CA GLU A 214 3.53 1.10 -14.71
C GLU A 214 3.69 2.26 -15.70
N ALA A 215 3.01 3.38 -15.44
CA ALA A 215 3.04 4.53 -16.32
C ALA A 215 4.19 5.50 -15.98
N PRO A 216 5.05 5.85 -16.95
CA PRO A 216 6.10 6.85 -16.75
C PRO A 216 5.57 8.22 -16.30
N SER A 217 4.32 8.55 -16.68
CA SER A 217 3.65 9.81 -16.29
C SER A 217 3.33 9.87 -14.79
N LYS A 218 3.33 8.73 -14.10
CA LYS A 218 3.08 8.61 -12.65
C LYS A 218 4.33 8.71 -11.81
N ARG A 219 5.48 8.67 -12.44
CA ARG A 219 6.75 8.83 -11.74
C ARG A 219 6.87 10.24 -11.22
N PRO A 220 7.14 10.43 -9.92
CA PRO A 220 7.21 11.75 -9.34
C PRO A 220 8.33 12.57 -9.99
N SER A 221 8.04 13.82 -10.32
CA SER A 221 9.05 14.77 -10.78
C SER A 221 10.04 15.07 -9.67
N ARG A 222 11.21 15.64 -10.03
CA ARG A 222 12.18 16.08 -9.02
C ARG A 222 11.57 17.10 -8.05
N ALA A 223 10.71 17.98 -8.52
CA ALA A 223 10.02 18.97 -7.68
C ALA A 223 9.07 18.26 -6.70
N THR A 224 8.32 17.27 -7.17
CA THR A 224 7.44 16.45 -6.32
C THR A 224 8.21 15.71 -5.25
N MET A 225 9.38 15.14 -5.59
CA MET A 225 10.25 14.46 -4.62
C MET A 225 10.79 15.42 -3.55
N VAL A 226 11.19 16.63 -3.94
CA VAL A 226 11.62 17.67 -2.98
C VAL A 226 10.46 18.06 -2.06
N SER A 227 9.26 18.22 -2.61
CA SER A 227 8.08 18.50 -1.79
C SER A 227 7.78 17.35 -0.83
N ALA A 228 7.92 16.09 -1.25
CA ALA A 228 7.75 14.92 -0.39
C ALA A 228 8.75 14.93 0.79
N LEU A 229 10.02 15.24 0.51
CA LEU A 229 11.03 15.38 1.57
C LEU A 229 10.68 16.49 2.56
N ASN A 230 10.13 17.61 2.09
CA ASN A 230 9.69 18.71 2.95
C ASN A 230 8.48 18.32 3.84
N TYR A 231 7.68 17.38 3.40
CA TYR A 231 6.60 16.79 4.22
C TYR A 231 7.08 15.69 5.18
N GLY A 232 8.37 15.36 5.21
CA GLY A 232 8.89 14.26 6.03
C GLY A 232 8.60 12.88 5.43
N LEU A 233 8.32 12.80 4.14
CA LEU A 233 8.17 11.54 3.43
C LEU A 233 9.52 11.07 2.88
N THR A 234 9.74 9.77 2.90
CA THR A 234 10.87 9.11 2.23
C THR A 234 10.45 8.74 0.81
N PRO A 235 10.78 9.55 -0.24
CA PRO A 235 10.29 9.30 -1.57
C PRO A 235 10.98 8.11 -2.22
N LEU A 236 10.19 7.29 -2.90
CA LEU A 236 10.64 6.20 -3.76
C LEU A 236 10.54 6.67 -5.22
N ALA A 237 11.56 6.35 -6.02
CA ALA A 237 11.61 6.74 -7.43
C ALA A 237 11.94 5.56 -8.33
N THR A 238 11.25 5.46 -9.44
CA THR A 238 11.54 4.47 -10.48
C THR A 238 12.59 5.00 -11.45
N ARG A 239 13.71 4.29 -11.58
CA ARG A 239 14.79 4.57 -12.52
C ARG A 239 15.15 3.30 -13.28
N ASN A 240 15.14 3.33 -14.60
CA ASN A 240 15.47 2.18 -15.45
C ASN A 240 14.70 0.89 -15.10
N GLY A 241 13.39 1.02 -14.80
CA GLY A 241 12.54 -0.11 -14.43
C GLY A 241 12.80 -0.70 -13.05
N ARG A 242 13.53 -0.01 -12.19
CA ARG A 242 13.79 -0.41 -10.80
C ARG A 242 13.45 0.71 -9.84
N VAL A 243 13.04 0.36 -8.64
CA VAL A 243 12.66 1.32 -7.59
C VAL A 243 13.82 1.57 -6.65
N TYR A 244 14.03 2.83 -6.33
CA TYR A 244 15.07 3.28 -5.41
C TYR A 244 14.48 4.15 -4.32
N MET A 245 14.93 3.99 -3.11
CA MET A 245 14.71 4.95 -2.03
C MET A 245 15.65 6.13 -2.26
N VAL A 246 15.08 7.30 -2.59
CA VAL A 246 15.87 8.47 -3.00
C VAL A 246 16.67 9.03 -1.83
N ARG A 247 16.01 9.17 -0.70
CA ARG A 247 16.63 9.62 0.55
C ARG A 247 15.75 9.22 1.73
N ALA A 248 16.32 8.56 2.71
CA ALA A 248 15.63 8.26 3.94
C ALA A 248 15.53 9.50 4.84
N VAL A 249 14.32 9.82 5.22
CA VAL A 249 14.00 10.89 6.18
C VAL A 249 12.96 10.38 7.17
N THR A 250 12.92 10.99 8.34
CA THR A 250 11.85 10.76 9.31
C THR A 250 10.70 11.74 9.06
N SER A 251 9.53 11.47 9.64
CA SER A 251 8.36 12.32 9.46
C SER A 251 8.47 13.67 10.18
N ARG A 252 9.50 13.89 10.99
CA ARG A 252 9.72 15.16 11.66
C ARG A 252 10.08 16.25 10.65
N THR A 253 9.23 17.25 10.59
CA THR A 253 9.48 18.50 9.85
C THR A 253 9.99 19.57 10.79
N LEU A 254 10.93 20.40 10.30
CA LEU A 254 11.48 21.52 11.07
C LEU A 254 10.52 22.70 11.10
#